data_cbfdc3a6d9ff5c02173de94637343258
#
_entry.id   cbfdc3a6d9ff5c02173de94637343258
#
_cell.length_a   1.000
_cell.length_b   1.000
_cell.length_c   1.000
_cell.angle_alpha   90.00
_cell.angle_beta   90.00
_cell.angle_gamma   90.00
#
_symmetry.space_group_name_H-M   'P 1'
#
loop_
_entity.id
_entity.type
_entity.pdbx_description
1 polymer ?
#
loop_
_entity_poly.entity_id
_entity_poly.type
_entity_poly.pdbx_seq_one_letter_code
_entity_poly.pdbx_strand_id
1 'polypeptide(L)'
;MPVSNVQLMGNLTNVEMSVGNTGSAYVKASLAVNNGKDAQGNDKETLWFNVKAWGDLAENIAETYNNVTNAGGKSFRAVVVGKMVPEKWEDKDGNPRETSTVYVEDLGVSLRWAKVGSVLTSTNPLNNPAIQKGSDIKQPAATPAPASTESYNAEEDGAPF
;
A
#
# COMPACT_ATOMS: atom_id res chain seq x y z
N MET A 1 -16.94 18.14 -13.64
CA MET A 1 -16.25 18.35 -12.37
C MET A 1 -14.82 17.91 -12.55
N PRO A 2 -13.81 18.69 -12.14
CA PRO A 2 -12.44 18.23 -12.22
C PRO A 2 -12.24 17.04 -11.27
N VAL A 3 -11.76 15.95 -11.83
CA VAL A 3 -11.37 14.76 -11.05
C VAL A 3 -10.01 15.05 -10.46
N SER A 4 -9.89 15.04 -9.14
CA SER A 4 -8.61 15.28 -8.46
C SER A 4 -7.88 13.96 -8.24
N ASN A 5 -6.66 13.86 -8.71
CA ASN A 5 -5.77 12.77 -8.36
C ASN A 5 -5.42 12.88 -6.87
N VAL A 6 -5.51 11.79 -6.16
CA VAL A 6 -5.21 11.72 -4.72
C VAL A 6 -4.28 10.57 -4.43
N GLN A 7 -3.44 10.77 -3.43
CA GLN A 7 -2.67 9.73 -2.80
C GLN A 7 -2.95 9.75 -1.31
N LEU A 8 -3.46 8.66 -0.79
CA LEU A 8 -3.85 8.52 0.61
C LEU A 8 -3.10 7.37 1.26
N MET A 9 -2.79 7.52 2.53
CA MET A 9 -2.16 6.47 3.32
C MET A 9 -2.94 6.26 4.60
N GLY A 10 -3.44 5.06 4.82
CA GLY A 10 -4.28 4.75 5.97
C GLY A 10 -4.44 3.25 6.19
N ASN A 11 -5.35 2.89 7.08
CA ASN A 11 -5.72 1.50 7.32
C ASN A 11 -6.96 1.15 6.51
N LEU A 12 -6.82 0.18 5.61
CA LEU A 12 -7.93 -0.34 4.81
C LEU A 12 -8.70 -1.37 5.64
N THR A 13 -10.01 -1.20 5.69
CA THR A 13 -10.94 -2.05 6.44
C THR A 13 -12.29 -2.13 5.75
N ASN A 14 -13.18 -2.98 6.25
CA ASN A 14 -14.53 -3.18 5.70
C ASN A 14 -14.51 -3.44 4.20
N VAL A 15 -13.67 -4.37 3.78
CA VAL A 15 -13.52 -4.72 2.37
C VAL A 15 -14.66 -5.68 1.99
N GLU A 16 -15.50 -5.24 1.07
CA GLU A 16 -16.64 -5.99 0.54
C GLU A 16 -16.47 -6.16 -0.97
N MET A 17 -16.36 -7.39 -1.41
CA MET A 17 -16.29 -7.74 -2.83
C MET A 17 -17.69 -8.05 -3.36
N SER A 18 -18.01 -7.55 -4.54
CA SER A 18 -19.26 -7.79 -5.25
C SER A 18 -18.99 -7.94 -6.75
N VAL A 19 -19.98 -8.48 -7.46
CA VAL A 19 -19.94 -8.56 -8.92
C VAL A 19 -20.95 -7.55 -9.48
N GLY A 20 -20.48 -6.69 -10.37
CA GLY A 20 -21.34 -5.72 -11.02
C GLY A 20 -22.24 -6.34 -12.08
N ASN A 21 -23.21 -5.57 -12.58
CA ASN A 21 -24.17 -6.02 -13.61
C ASN A 21 -23.50 -6.45 -14.92
N THR A 22 -22.27 -6.06 -15.16
CA THR A 22 -21.46 -6.43 -16.33
C THR A 22 -20.63 -7.70 -16.09
N GLY A 23 -20.76 -8.35 -14.92
CA GLY A 23 -19.96 -9.51 -14.54
C GLY A 23 -18.54 -9.17 -14.03
N SER A 24 -18.18 -7.89 -13.98
CA SER A 24 -16.87 -7.48 -13.47
C SER A 24 -16.87 -7.43 -11.94
N ALA A 25 -15.83 -7.98 -11.34
CA ALA A 25 -15.59 -7.85 -9.90
C ALA A 25 -15.31 -6.41 -9.53
N TYR A 26 -15.85 -5.98 -8.39
CA TYR A 26 -15.48 -4.71 -7.77
C TYR A 26 -15.45 -4.85 -6.25
N VAL A 27 -14.65 -4.03 -5.62
CA VAL A 27 -14.52 -3.96 -4.17
C VAL A 27 -14.91 -2.58 -3.68
N LYS A 28 -15.62 -2.55 -2.56
CA LYS A 28 -15.83 -1.36 -1.73
C LYS A 28 -15.10 -1.56 -0.42
N ALA A 29 -14.44 -0.53 0.04
CA ALA A 29 -13.76 -0.56 1.32
C ALA A 29 -13.74 0.82 1.98
N SER A 30 -13.35 0.87 3.24
CA SER A 30 -13.13 2.09 4.01
C SER A 30 -11.65 2.27 4.29
N LEU A 31 -11.13 3.47 4.05
CA LEU A 31 -9.76 3.85 4.37
C LEU A 31 -9.76 4.82 5.54
N ALA A 32 -9.21 4.39 6.68
CA ALA A 32 -9.06 5.22 7.87
C ALA A 32 -7.70 5.93 7.83
N VAL A 33 -7.71 7.23 7.64
CA VAL A 33 -6.51 8.07 7.58
C VAL A 33 -6.34 8.80 8.91
N ASN A 34 -5.19 8.61 9.56
CA ASN A 34 -4.85 9.34 10.77
C ASN A 34 -4.57 10.80 10.42
N ASN A 35 -5.27 11.71 11.07
CA ASN A 35 -5.18 13.15 10.83
C ASN A 35 -4.11 13.84 11.72
N GLY A 36 -3.28 13.05 12.41
CA GLY A 36 -2.23 13.56 13.28
C GLY A 36 -2.73 14.01 14.65
N LYS A 37 -1.95 14.87 15.29
CA LYS A 37 -2.22 15.40 16.63
C LYS A 37 -2.53 16.89 16.56
N ASP A 38 -3.32 17.36 17.52
CA ASP A 38 -3.54 18.78 17.74
C ASP A 38 -2.33 19.45 18.44
N ALA A 39 -2.41 20.75 18.66
CA ALA A 39 -1.36 21.51 19.34
C ALA A 39 -1.16 21.10 20.81
N GLN A 40 -2.13 20.42 21.40
CA GLN A 40 -2.11 19.90 22.76
C GLN A 40 -1.62 18.44 22.83
N GLY A 41 -1.33 17.82 21.69
CA GLY A 41 -0.84 16.43 21.59
C GLY A 41 -1.92 15.37 21.59
N ASN A 42 -3.21 15.73 21.54
CA ASN A 42 -4.31 14.78 21.41
C ASN A 42 -4.46 14.32 19.96
N ASP A 43 -4.88 13.06 19.76
CA ASP A 43 -5.14 12.56 18.41
C ASP A 43 -6.36 13.29 17.82
N LYS A 44 -6.21 13.82 16.60
CA LYS A 44 -7.32 14.37 15.84
C LYS A 44 -8.24 13.28 15.35
N GLU A 45 -9.46 13.66 15.03
CA GLU A 45 -10.45 12.75 14.46
C GLU A 45 -9.92 12.05 13.21
N THR A 46 -10.14 10.74 13.13
CA THR A 46 -9.78 9.94 11.96
C THR A 46 -10.62 10.35 10.75
N LEU A 47 -9.96 10.60 9.64
CA LEU A 47 -10.63 10.86 8.38
C LEU A 47 -10.97 9.54 7.69
N TRP A 48 -12.23 9.38 7.29
CA TRP A 48 -12.72 8.20 6.62
C TRP A 48 -12.97 8.49 5.14
N PHE A 49 -12.41 7.66 4.29
CA PHE A 49 -12.62 7.72 2.85
C PHE A 49 -13.24 6.41 2.35
N ASN A 50 -14.27 6.53 1.51
CA ASN A 50 -14.77 5.40 0.75
C ASN A 50 -13.82 5.15 -0.42
N VAL A 51 -13.47 3.90 -0.66
CA VAL A 51 -12.60 3.49 -1.77
C VAL A 51 -13.29 2.42 -2.59
N LYS A 52 -13.14 2.46 -3.91
CA LYS A 52 -13.65 1.48 -4.86
C LYS A 52 -12.57 1.10 -5.85
N ALA A 53 -12.48 -0.19 -6.14
CA ALA A 53 -11.59 -0.74 -7.17
C ALA A 53 -12.36 -1.77 -8.00
N TRP A 54 -11.87 -2.06 -9.21
CA TRP A 54 -12.50 -2.96 -10.16
C TRP A 54 -11.50 -3.96 -10.73
N GLY A 55 -12.02 -5.07 -11.28
CA GLY A 55 -11.24 -6.09 -11.96
C GLY A 55 -10.23 -6.79 -11.09
N ASP A 56 -9.09 -7.12 -11.64
CA ASP A 56 -8.00 -7.85 -10.95
C ASP A 56 -7.53 -7.12 -9.69
N LEU A 57 -7.51 -5.79 -9.70
CA LEU A 57 -7.15 -5.00 -8.52
C LEU A 57 -8.16 -5.24 -7.37
N ALA A 58 -9.45 -5.32 -7.68
CA ALA A 58 -10.48 -5.62 -6.67
C ALA A 58 -10.30 -7.02 -6.07
N GLU A 59 -10.02 -8.01 -6.90
CA GLU A 59 -9.76 -9.38 -6.47
C GLU A 59 -8.53 -9.47 -5.58
N ASN A 60 -7.43 -8.84 -5.98
CA ASN A 60 -6.19 -8.81 -5.22
C ASN A 60 -6.35 -8.10 -3.85
N ILE A 61 -7.12 -7.00 -3.80
CA ILE A 61 -7.43 -6.30 -2.55
C ILE A 61 -8.25 -7.21 -1.63
N ALA A 62 -9.29 -7.86 -2.16
CA ALA A 62 -10.16 -8.74 -1.39
C ALA A 62 -9.39 -9.94 -0.83
N GLU A 63 -8.55 -10.58 -1.64
CA GLU A 63 -7.72 -11.69 -1.23
C GLU A 63 -6.72 -11.28 -0.15
N THR A 64 -6.03 -10.14 -0.33
CA THR A 64 -5.10 -9.60 0.65
C THR A 64 -5.80 -9.33 1.99
N TYR A 65 -6.99 -8.74 1.95
CA TYR A 65 -7.79 -8.49 3.16
C TYR A 65 -8.24 -9.79 3.84
N ASN A 66 -8.68 -10.78 3.06
CA ASN A 66 -9.04 -12.10 3.58
C ASN A 66 -7.86 -12.79 4.28
N ASN A 67 -6.66 -12.71 3.72
CA ASN A 67 -5.46 -13.24 4.34
C ASN A 67 -5.14 -12.55 5.68
N VAL A 68 -5.33 -11.24 5.76
CA VAL A 68 -5.17 -10.48 7.00
C VAL A 68 -6.21 -10.89 8.04
N THR A 69 -7.48 -11.02 7.65
CA THR A 69 -8.57 -11.38 8.57
C THR A 69 -8.45 -12.83 9.04
N ASN A 70 -8.04 -13.75 8.19
CA ASN A 70 -7.77 -15.15 8.54
C ASN A 70 -6.59 -15.27 9.54
N ALA A 71 -5.64 -14.33 9.51
CA ALA A 71 -4.55 -14.22 10.47
C ALA A 71 -4.96 -13.47 11.76
N GLY A 72 -6.24 -13.12 11.93
CA GLY A 72 -6.77 -12.42 13.10
C GLY A 72 -6.67 -10.91 13.06
N GLY A 73 -6.23 -10.32 11.93
CA GLY A 73 -6.21 -8.88 11.70
C GLY A 73 -7.60 -8.34 11.33
N LYS A 74 -7.78 -7.03 11.46
CA LYS A 74 -9.03 -6.34 11.09
C LYS A 74 -8.83 -5.33 9.97
N SER A 75 -7.59 -5.01 9.67
CA SER A 75 -7.19 -4.02 8.68
C SER A 75 -5.73 -4.21 8.30
N PHE A 76 -5.33 -3.65 7.18
CA PHE A 76 -3.91 -3.49 6.86
C PHE A 76 -3.62 -2.08 6.39
N ARG A 77 -2.39 -1.63 6.62
CA ARG A 77 -1.98 -0.30 6.19
C ARG A 77 -1.71 -0.30 4.69
N ALA A 78 -2.38 0.60 3.99
CA ALA A 78 -2.31 0.73 2.54
C ALA A 78 -1.88 2.13 2.11
N VAL A 79 -1.21 2.21 0.97
CA VAL A 79 -1.06 3.41 0.17
C VAL A 79 -2.00 3.27 -1.01
N VAL A 80 -2.91 4.21 -1.17
CA VAL A 80 -3.93 4.22 -2.21
C VAL A 80 -3.66 5.37 -3.16
N VAL A 81 -3.59 5.09 -4.44
CA VAL A 81 -3.49 6.08 -5.51
C VAL A 81 -4.74 5.97 -6.37
N GLY A 82 -5.35 7.10 -6.70
CA GLY A 82 -6.56 7.10 -7.49
C GLY A 82 -7.16 8.47 -7.70
N LYS A 83 -8.42 8.49 -8.06
CA LYS A 83 -9.18 9.70 -8.35
C LYS A 83 -10.31 9.88 -7.36
N MET A 84 -10.44 11.08 -6.81
CA MET A 84 -11.57 11.42 -5.98
C MET A 84 -12.74 11.83 -6.84
N VAL A 85 -13.85 11.10 -6.71
CA VAL A 85 -15.06 11.28 -7.52
C VAL A 85 -16.23 11.57 -6.59
N PRO A 86 -16.98 12.65 -6.79
CA PRO A 86 -18.21 12.88 -6.05
C PRO A 86 -19.29 11.89 -6.52
N GLU A 87 -19.87 11.18 -5.57
CA GLU A 87 -21.01 10.29 -5.80
C GLU A 87 -22.26 10.89 -5.15
N LYS A 88 -23.32 11.09 -5.95
CA LYS A 88 -24.62 11.53 -5.47
C LYS A 88 -25.52 10.31 -5.26
N TRP A 89 -26.19 10.27 -4.15
CA TRP A 89 -27.15 9.23 -3.80
C TRP A 89 -28.31 9.82 -3.00
N GLU A 90 -29.40 9.10 -2.88
CA GLU A 90 -30.54 9.50 -2.06
C GLU A 90 -30.59 8.61 -0.81
N ASP A 91 -30.82 9.23 0.33
CA ASP A 91 -31.02 8.48 1.57
C ASP A 91 -32.42 7.82 1.60
N LYS A 92 -32.69 7.07 2.67
CA LYS A 92 -33.96 6.35 2.81
C LYS A 92 -35.19 7.28 2.87
N ASP A 93 -34.98 8.54 3.17
CA ASP A 93 -36.01 9.58 3.27
C ASP A 93 -36.12 10.39 1.97
N GLY A 94 -35.39 10.00 0.92
CA GLY A 94 -35.38 10.65 -0.40
C GLY A 94 -34.56 11.93 -0.47
N ASN A 95 -33.75 12.24 0.55
CA ASN A 95 -32.90 13.43 0.55
C ASN A 95 -31.64 13.19 -0.28
N PRO A 96 -31.26 14.14 -1.15
CA PRO A 96 -30.01 14.04 -1.90
C PRO A 96 -28.80 14.15 -0.96
N ARG A 97 -27.90 13.20 -1.10
CA ARG A 97 -26.61 13.15 -0.38
C ARG A 97 -25.47 13.12 -1.38
N GLU A 98 -24.35 13.65 -0.98
CA GLU A 98 -23.11 13.61 -1.76
C GLU A 98 -21.99 13.03 -0.89
N THR A 99 -21.25 12.09 -1.45
CA THR A 99 -20.10 11.45 -0.81
C THR A 99 -18.95 11.44 -1.79
N SER A 100 -17.75 11.76 -1.32
CA SER A 100 -16.55 11.61 -2.13
C SER A 100 -16.01 10.20 -1.98
N THR A 101 -15.84 9.51 -3.10
CA THR A 101 -15.29 8.17 -3.17
C THR A 101 -13.98 8.20 -3.96
N VAL A 102 -12.98 7.49 -3.48
CA VAL A 102 -11.71 7.33 -4.21
C VAL A 102 -11.82 6.12 -5.13
N TYR A 103 -11.75 6.37 -6.42
CA TYR A 103 -11.63 5.33 -7.44
C TYR A 103 -10.16 4.96 -7.55
N VAL A 104 -9.84 3.76 -7.08
CA VAL A 104 -8.47 3.29 -6.91
C VAL A 104 -7.89 2.91 -8.27
N GLU A 105 -6.75 3.48 -8.61
CA GLU A 105 -5.95 3.11 -9.78
C GLU A 105 -4.85 2.12 -9.40
N ASP A 106 -4.30 2.28 -8.18
CA ASP A 106 -3.31 1.38 -7.62
C ASP A 106 -3.36 1.36 -6.09
N LEU A 107 -2.99 0.24 -5.49
CA LEU A 107 -2.95 0.06 -4.05
C LEU A 107 -1.77 -0.81 -3.66
N GLY A 108 -0.95 -0.28 -2.78
CA GLY A 108 0.19 -1.00 -2.20
C GLY A 108 0.02 -1.22 -0.70
N VAL A 109 0.53 -2.34 -0.20
CA VAL A 109 0.67 -2.57 1.24
C VAL A 109 1.83 -1.75 1.77
N SER A 110 1.59 -0.96 2.82
CA SER A 110 2.66 -0.19 3.45
C SER A 110 3.52 -1.09 4.34
N LEU A 111 4.81 -1.11 4.09
CA LEU A 111 5.79 -1.89 4.86
C LEU A 111 6.31 -1.17 6.11
N ARG A 112 5.78 -0.01 6.44
CA ARG A 112 6.28 0.79 7.57
C ARG A 112 6.28 0.02 8.90
N TRP A 113 5.26 -0.80 9.12
CA TRP A 113 5.11 -1.56 10.37
C TRP A 113 4.75 -3.04 10.14
N ALA A 114 4.76 -3.49 8.90
CA ALA A 114 4.41 -4.85 8.52
C ALA A 114 5.40 -5.42 7.53
N LYS A 115 5.45 -6.74 7.46
CA LYS A 115 6.21 -7.49 6.46
C LYS A 115 5.23 -8.18 5.53
N VAL A 116 5.56 -8.26 4.26
CA VAL A 116 4.86 -9.12 3.31
C VAL A 116 5.50 -10.50 3.37
N GLY A 117 4.71 -11.50 3.74
CA GLY A 117 5.20 -12.88 3.89
C GLY A 117 5.46 -13.56 2.54
N SER A 118 4.64 -13.25 1.55
CA SER A 118 4.83 -13.72 0.17
C SER A 118 4.25 -12.71 -0.81
N VAL A 119 4.86 -12.58 -1.96
CA VAL A 119 4.30 -11.87 -3.10
C VAL A 119 3.82 -12.92 -4.09
N LEU A 120 2.51 -13.02 -4.25
CA LEU A 120 1.91 -13.82 -5.29
C LEU A 120 1.90 -12.99 -6.57
N THR A 121 2.61 -13.46 -7.56
CA THR A 121 2.57 -12.84 -8.89
C THR A 121 1.21 -13.08 -9.51
N SER A 122 0.65 -12.03 -10.09
CA SER A 122 -0.65 -12.09 -10.75
C SER A 122 -0.65 -13.12 -11.90
N THR A 123 -1.82 -13.59 -12.22
CA THR A 123 -2.09 -14.46 -13.39
C THR A 123 -1.93 -13.76 -14.74
N ASN A 124 -1.36 -12.54 -14.77
CA ASN A 124 -1.08 -11.84 -16.00
C ASN A 124 -0.17 -12.70 -16.89
N PRO A 125 -0.54 -13.00 -18.16
CA PRO A 125 0.25 -13.84 -19.06
C PRO A 125 1.64 -13.29 -19.38
N LEU A 126 1.94 -12.04 -19.00
CA LEU A 126 3.28 -11.47 -19.05
C LEU A 126 4.16 -11.87 -17.85
N ASN A 127 3.61 -12.55 -16.86
CA ASN A 127 4.38 -13.05 -15.73
C ASN A 127 5.25 -14.22 -16.18
N ASN A 128 6.54 -13.99 -16.15
CA ASN A 128 7.55 -15.02 -16.43
C ASN A 128 7.48 -16.11 -15.34
N PRO A 129 7.16 -17.37 -15.68
CA PRO A 129 7.11 -18.46 -14.71
C PRO A 129 8.44 -18.71 -13.99
N ALA A 130 9.54 -18.15 -14.47
CA ALA A 130 10.85 -18.20 -13.79
C ALA A 130 10.88 -17.40 -12.47
N ILE A 131 9.96 -16.47 -12.23
CA ILE A 131 9.88 -15.69 -10.99
C ILE A 131 9.05 -16.43 -9.92
N GLN A 132 8.31 -17.47 -10.31
CA GLN A 132 7.46 -18.23 -9.38
C GLN A 132 8.24 -19.15 -8.42
N LYS A 133 9.51 -19.37 -8.64
CA LYS A 133 10.36 -20.10 -7.71
C LYS A 133 11.17 -19.10 -6.89
N GLY A 134 10.59 -18.62 -5.81
CA GLY A 134 11.26 -17.76 -4.82
C GLY A 134 12.43 -18.39 -4.08
N SER A 135 12.96 -19.49 -4.58
CA SER A 135 14.13 -20.21 -4.06
C SER A 135 15.44 -19.89 -4.78
N ASP A 136 15.41 -19.15 -5.90
CA ASP A 136 16.59 -18.93 -6.73
C ASP A 136 17.09 -17.47 -6.78
N ILE A 137 16.68 -16.61 -5.87
CA ILE A 137 17.42 -15.39 -5.63
C ILE A 137 18.65 -15.79 -4.82
N LYS A 138 19.67 -16.26 -5.52
CA LYS A 138 21.03 -16.26 -4.99
C LYS A 138 21.33 -14.83 -4.61
N GLN A 139 21.35 -14.58 -3.31
CA GLN A 139 21.94 -13.38 -2.77
C GLN A 139 23.30 -13.22 -3.44
N PRO A 140 23.61 -12.08 -4.11
CA PRO A 140 24.94 -11.88 -4.66
C PRO A 140 25.92 -12.16 -3.52
N ALA A 141 26.84 -13.09 -3.73
CA ALA A 141 27.89 -13.35 -2.76
C ALA A 141 28.55 -12.00 -2.46
N ALA A 142 28.56 -11.62 -1.18
CA ALA A 142 29.25 -10.44 -0.75
C ALA A 142 30.68 -10.56 -1.26
N THR A 143 31.06 -9.70 -2.18
CA THR A 143 32.43 -9.57 -2.64
C THR A 143 33.26 -9.25 -1.39
N PRO A 144 34.22 -10.08 -1.00
CA PRO A 144 35.04 -9.73 0.13
C PRO A 144 35.72 -8.40 -0.20
N ALA A 145 35.59 -7.45 0.68
CA ALA A 145 36.31 -6.19 0.58
C ALA A 145 37.81 -6.49 0.44
N PRO A 146 38.51 -5.85 -0.48
CA PRO A 146 39.95 -6.02 -0.55
C PRO A 146 40.54 -5.58 0.78
N ALA A 147 41.31 -6.49 1.38
CA ALA A 147 42.06 -6.18 2.56
C ALA A 147 43.06 -5.07 2.21
N SER A 148 42.83 -3.88 2.69
CA SER A 148 43.77 -2.78 2.65
C SER A 148 44.87 -3.05 3.68
N THR A 149 45.89 -3.78 3.28
CA THR A 149 47.20 -3.73 3.92
C THR A 149 47.94 -2.53 3.36
N GLU A 150 47.71 -1.38 3.90
CA GLU A 150 48.68 -0.30 3.88
C GLU A 150 49.12 -0.04 5.31
N SER A 151 50.27 -0.62 5.62
CA SER A 151 51.07 -0.22 6.76
C SER A 151 51.60 1.20 6.49
N TYR A 152 51.06 2.17 7.18
CA TYR A 152 51.62 3.51 7.22
C TYR A 152 52.83 3.48 8.15
N ASN A 153 54.02 3.42 7.56
CA ASN A 153 55.24 3.72 8.27
C ASN A 153 55.30 5.22 8.52
N ALA A 154 55.16 5.59 9.76
CA ALA A 154 55.57 6.91 10.23
C ALA A 154 57.07 6.93 10.30
N GLU A 155 57.72 7.51 9.32
CA GLU A 155 59.07 8.01 9.47
C GLU A 155 59.00 9.51 9.80
N GLU A 156 59.63 9.81 10.92
CA GLU A 156 59.94 11.14 11.39
C GLU A 156 60.67 11.93 10.27
N ASP A 157 60.19 13.09 10.01
CA ASP A 157 61.11 14.18 9.63
C ASP A 157 60.69 15.49 10.25
N GLY A 158 61.71 16.03 10.90
CA GLY A 158 61.69 17.12 11.84
C GLY A 158 61.26 18.43 11.25
N ALA A 159 60.63 19.17 12.13
CA ALA A 159 60.52 20.62 12.01
C ALA A 159 61.91 21.27 12.06
N PRO A 160 62.07 22.38 11.40
CA PRO A 160 62.51 23.54 12.14
C PRO A 160 61.74 24.81 11.73
N PHE A 161 61.57 25.58 12.74
CA PHE A 161 61.10 26.98 12.83
C PHE A 161 59.57 27.18 12.90
#